data_06bb0ae78badb55986dcfc2c4a517225
#
_entry.id   06bb0ae78badb55986dcfc2c4a517225
#
_cell.length_a   1.000
_cell.length_b   1.000
_cell.length_c   1.000
_cell.angle_alpha   90.00
_cell.angle_beta   90.00
_cell.angle_gamma   90.00
#
_symmetry.space_group_name_H-M   'P 1'
#
loop_
_entity.id
_entity.type
_entity.pdbx_description
1 polymer ?
#
loop_
_entity_poly.entity_id
_entity_poly.type
_entity_poly.pdbx_seq_one_letter_code
_entity_poly.pdbx_strand_id
1 'polypeptide(L)'
;MKLSKVVRLQPNKYQEQMFRQFAGTNRFAWNQSKAFYDKMWNDNKEYASVQDMIKNLQDLKHNSSDYAWLNTIPEAITKQAIKDLQKAYKKAYKDRKTHKPDPKNPDKYFPKFKKKGKSKESFFAILSDGQHFGNINKTPEVKRLRKRLKHLQRKISKKYEANVTYDNKGNKVFHKTNNIKKLEKQRKLIYRRISNIQTTYMYEVAKSVMKTKPQTIILEDLNIKGMMQNPKLAKAIQEQNLYKFRQIIAYKGKKNGIRVLLADRWYPSSKMCSCCGNVKTDLKLSDRTYHCDICGFTMDRDENAAINIENCNKFKKIKVA
;
A
#
# COMPACT_ATOMS: atom_id res chain seq x y z
N MET A 1 20.69 28.22 12.29
CA MET A 1 20.09 26.88 12.11
C MET A 1 18.77 27.06 11.37
N LYS A 2 18.61 26.51 10.14
CA LYS A 2 17.33 26.58 9.42
C LYS A 2 16.43 25.43 9.89
N LEU A 3 15.34 25.75 10.58
CA LEU A 3 14.35 24.79 11.01
C LEU A 3 13.30 24.61 9.92
N SER A 4 13.05 23.39 9.48
CA SER A 4 11.95 23.06 8.56
C SER A 4 10.83 22.33 9.31
N LYS A 5 9.59 22.78 9.11
CA LYS A 5 8.38 22.16 9.64
C LYS A 5 7.62 21.48 8.51
N VAL A 6 7.31 20.20 8.68
CA VAL A 6 6.44 19.48 7.75
C VAL A 6 4.99 19.74 8.14
N VAL A 7 4.23 20.35 7.24
CA VAL A 7 2.81 20.65 7.41
C VAL A 7 2.00 19.76 6.47
N ARG A 8 0.90 19.19 6.97
CA ARG A 8 -0.05 18.44 6.14
C ARG A 8 -0.96 19.44 5.44
N LEU A 9 -0.94 19.43 4.12
CA LEU A 9 -1.88 20.19 3.30
C LEU A 9 -3.25 19.49 3.31
N GLN A 10 -4.32 20.30 3.34
CA GLN A 10 -5.70 19.85 3.16
C GLN A 10 -6.22 20.50 1.87
N PRO A 11 -5.93 19.94 0.69
CA PRO A 11 -6.35 20.51 -0.57
C PRO A 11 -7.85 20.36 -0.76
N ASN A 12 -8.49 21.34 -1.39
CA ASN A 12 -9.83 21.19 -1.93
C ASN A 12 -9.81 20.28 -3.17
N LYS A 13 -10.97 19.91 -3.71
CA LYS A 13 -11.08 19.00 -4.87
C LYS A 13 -10.31 19.52 -6.10
N TYR A 14 -10.35 20.81 -6.38
CA TYR A 14 -9.63 21.43 -7.48
C TYR A 14 -8.11 21.34 -7.28
N GLN A 15 -7.63 21.70 -6.10
CA GLN A 15 -6.21 21.60 -5.76
C GLN A 15 -5.71 20.15 -5.77
N GLU A 16 -6.54 19.19 -5.33
CA GLU A 16 -6.20 17.77 -5.41
C GLU A 16 -6.02 17.32 -6.86
N GLN A 17 -6.90 17.74 -7.76
CA GLN A 17 -6.78 17.46 -9.18
C GLN A 17 -5.50 18.06 -9.77
N MET A 18 -5.18 19.31 -9.45
CA MET A 18 -3.92 19.95 -9.86
C MET A 18 -2.70 19.19 -9.34
N PHE A 19 -2.67 18.78 -8.06
CA PHE A 19 -1.56 18.01 -7.51
C PHE A 19 -1.41 16.63 -8.18
N ARG A 20 -2.51 15.98 -8.53
CA ARG A 20 -2.49 14.72 -9.31
C ARG A 20 -1.90 14.95 -10.71
N GLN A 21 -2.26 16.04 -11.37
CA GLN A 21 -1.71 16.44 -12.65
C GLN A 21 -0.20 16.74 -12.56
N PHE A 22 0.24 17.53 -11.58
CA PHE A 22 1.64 17.83 -11.34
C PHE A 22 2.47 16.58 -11.03
N ALA A 23 1.95 15.66 -10.24
CA ALA A 23 2.60 14.38 -9.96
C ALA A 23 2.71 13.51 -11.23
N GLY A 24 1.70 13.56 -12.11
CA GLY A 24 1.71 12.94 -13.43
C GLY A 24 2.80 13.51 -14.32
N THR A 25 2.86 14.84 -14.41
CA THR A 25 3.85 15.58 -15.20
C THR A 25 5.28 15.36 -14.71
N ASN A 26 5.49 15.37 -13.39
CA ASN A 26 6.82 15.05 -12.81
C ASN A 26 7.30 13.66 -13.22
N ARG A 27 6.39 12.66 -13.21
CA ARG A 27 6.72 11.30 -13.65
C ARG A 27 6.99 11.24 -15.15
N PHE A 28 6.20 11.94 -15.97
CA PHE A 28 6.40 12.05 -17.40
C PHE A 28 7.76 12.64 -17.72
N ALA A 29 8.09 13.83 -17.16
CA ALA A 29 9.37 14.49 -17.37
C ALA A 29 10.56 13.62 -16.94
N TRP A 30 10.46 12.93 -15.79
CA TRP A 30 11.47 11.95 -15.37
C TRP A 30 11.68 10.85 -16.40
N ASN A 31 10.59 10.26 -16.91
CA ASN A 31 10.67 9.12 -17.82
C ASN A 31 11.20 9.51 -19.20
N GLN A 32 10.76 10.66 -19.74
CA GLN A 32 11.25 11.18 -21.00
C GLN A 32 12.73 11.54 -20.93
N SER A 33 13.13 12.23 -19.86
CA SER A 33 14.53 12.59 -19.65
C SER A 33 15.42 11.35 -19.42
N LYS A 34 14.87 10.31 -18.76
CA LYS A 34 15.59 9.03 -18.63
C LYS A 34 15.75 8.32 -19.97
N ALA A 35 14.69 8.26 -20.78
CA ALA A 35 14.77 7.66 -22.11
C ALA A 35 15.78 8.40 -23.01
N PHE A 36 15.79 9.73 -22.97
CA PHE A 36 16.75 10.56 -23.69
C PHE A 36 18.17 10.31 -23.20
N TYR A 37 18.40 10.26 -21.89
CA TYR A 37 19.71 9.97 -21.30
C TYR A 37 20.22 8.56 -21.70
N ASP A 38 19.36 7.55 -21.63
CA ASP A 38 19.71 6.19 -22.00
C ASP A 38 20.03 6.09 -23.51
N LYS A 39 19.29 6.82 -24.36
CA LYS A 39 19.54 6.91 -25.81
C LYS A 39 20.91 7.53 -26.11
N MET A 40 21.21 8.70 -25.54
CA MET A 40 22.51 9.37 -25.71
C MET A 40 23.67 8.45 -25.30
N TRP A 41 23.53 7.74 -24.19
CA TRP A 41 24.56 6.78 -23.75
C TRP A 41 24.72 5.59 -24.70
N ASN A 42 23.61 5.06 -25.22
CA ASN A 42 23.67 3.89 -26.12
C ASN A 42 24.27 4.27 -27.47
N ASP A 43 23.84 5.41 -28.01
CA ASP A 43 24.23 5.85 -29.36
C ASP A 43 25.64 6.45 -29.39
N ASN A 44 25.95 7.36 -28.48
CA ASN A 44 27.15 8.18 -28.52
C ASN A 44 28.15 7.90 -27.38
N LYS A 45 27.77 7.09 -26.36
CA LYS A 45 28.50 6.91 -25.09
C LYS A 45 28.68 8.21 -24.30
N GLU A 46 27.82 9.19 -24.54
CA GLU A 46 27.85 10.50 -23.89
C GLU A 46 26.78 10.60 -22.80
N TYR A 47 27.06 11.42 -21.78
CA TYR A 47 26.13 11.69 -20.70
C TYR A 47 25.31 12.94 -21.04
N ALA A 48 23.97 12.80 -21.09
CA ALA A 48 23.11 13.96 -21.26
C ALA A 48 23.21 14.89 -20.02
N SER A 49 23.47 16.18 -20.28
CA SER A 49 23.43 17.21 -19.24
C SER A 49 21.99 17.56 -18.85
N VAL A 50 21.83 18.33 -17.75
CA VAL A 50 20.49 18.87 -17.37
C VAL A 50 19.92 19.75 -18.46
N GLN A 51 20.78 20.55 -19.12
CA GLN A 51 20.38 21.45 -20.20
C GLN A 51 19.87 20.66 -21.41
N ASP A 52 20.57 19.60 -21.81
CA ASP A 52 20.16 18.73 -22.94
C ASP A 52 18.80 18.10 -22.68
N MET A 53 18.58 17.60 -21.47
CA MET A 53 17.29 17.02 -21.06
C MET A 53 16.17 18.06 -21.03
N ILE A 54 16.45 19.30 -20.60
CA ILE A 54 15.49 20.42 -20.64
C ILE A 54 15.16 20.76 -22.09
N LYS A 55 16.18 20.92 -22.95
CA LYS A 55 16.00 21.23 -24.36
C LYS A 55 15.18 20.16 -25.07
N ASN A 56 15.48 18.89 -24.84
CA ASN A 56 14.71 17.78 -25.39
C ASN A 56 13.21 17.84 -24.99
N LEU A 57 12.90 18.17 -23.74
CA LEU A 57 11.50 18.35 -23.32
C LEU A 57 10.84 19.59 -23.92
N GLN A 58 11.60 20.66 -24.16
CA GLN A 58 11.09 21.85 -24.86
C GLN A 58 10.81 21.55 -26.33
N ASP A 59 11.71 20.82 -26.99
CA ASP A 59 11.52 20.40 -28.38
C ASP A 59 10.30 19.50 -28.55
N LEU A 60 10.07 18.57 -27.64
CA LEU A 60 8.86 17.74 -27.60
C LEU A 60 7.58 18.58 -27.45
N LYS A 61 7.63 19.60 -26.58
CA LYS A 61 6.51 20.50 -26.29
C LYS A 61 6.14 21.38 -27.50
N HIS A 62 7.13 21.79 -28.31
CA HIS A 62 6.92 22.67 -29.45
C HIS A 62 6.63 21.92 -30.74
N ASN A 63 7.25 20.76 -30.94
CA ASN A 63 7.21 20.04 -32.21
C ASN A 63 6.10 18.98 -32.30
N SER A 64 5.32 18.74 -31.22
CA SER A 64 4.26 17.74 -31.24
C SER A 64 3.00 18.21 -30.50
N SER A 65 1.86 18.13 -31.18
CA SER A 65 0.54 18.40 -30.61
C SER A 65 0.20 17.50 -29.42
N ASP A 66 0.72 16.28 -29.40
CA ASP A 66 0.49 15.32 -28.32
C ASP A 66 1.02 15.79 -26.96
N TYR A 67 1.99 16.71 -26.96
CA TYR A 67 2.60 17.23 -25.76
C TYR A 67 2.25 18.71 -25.47
N ALA A 68 1.31 19.29 -26.24
CA ALA A 68 0.85 20.68 -26.05
C ALA A 68 0.30 20.94 -24.63
N TRP A 69 -0.23 19.91 -23.97
CA TRP A 69 -0.70 20.00 -22.59
C TRP A 69 0.41 20.38 -21.57
N LEU A 70 1.69 20.19 -21.91
CA LEU A 70 2.81 20.65 -21.07
C LEU A 70 2.86 22.17 -20.95
N ASN A 71 2.23 22.92 -21.88
CA ASN A 71 2.14 24.36 -21.82
C ASN A 71 1.30 24.87 -20.65
N THR A 72 0.35 24.05 -20.16
CA THR A 72 -0.52 24.39 -19.04
C THR A 72 0.13 24.11 -17.67
N ILE A 73 1.34 23.53 -17.65
CA ILE A 73 2.02 23.11 -16.43
C ILE A 73 3.21 24.03 -16.15
N PRO A 74 3.39 24.48 -14.89
CA PRO A 74 4.57 25.26 -14.52
C PRO A 74 5.88 24.51 -14.83
N GLU A 75 6.78 25.14 -15.57
CA GLU A 75 8.07 24.55 -15.96
C GLU A 75 8.92 24.09 -14.78
N ALA A 76 8.76 24.73 -13.63
CA ALA A 76 9.46 24.34 -12.41
C ALA A 76 9.29 22.86 -12.06
N ILE A 77 8.12 22.26 -12.38
CA ILE A 77 7.83 20.84 -12.09
C ILE A 77 8.66 19.92 -12.97
N THR A 78 8.74 20.20 -14.28
CA THR A 78 9.53 19.40 -15.21
C THR A 78 11.04 19.59 -14.97
N LYS A 79 11.48 20.83 -14.76
CA LYS A 79 12.88 21.15 -14.43
C LYS A 79 13.33 20.48 -13.12
N GLN A 80 12.45 20.41 -12.10
CA GLN A 80 12.78 19.73 -10.85
C GLN A 80 12.89 18.20 -11.03
N ALA A 81 12.01 17.60 -11.84
CA ALA A 81 12.08 16.16 -12.14
C ALA A 81 13.41 15.78 -12.81
N ILE A 82 13.90 16.61 -13.74
CA ILE A 82 15.19 16.43 -14.42
C ILE A 82 16.35 16.53 -13.43
N LYS A 83 16.36 17.59 -12.58
CA LYS A 83 17.37 17.74 -11.53
C LYS A 83 17.41 16.56 -10.56
N ASP A 84 16.25 16.02 -10.21
CA ASP A 84 16.16 14.85 -9.33
C ASP A 84 16.68 13.59 -10.04
N LEU A 85 16.42 13.42 -11.33
CA LEU A 85 16.99 12.33 -12.14
C LEU A 85 18.50 12.42 -12.18
N GLN A 86 19.08 13.59 -12.43
CA GLN A 86 20.53 13.78 -12.42
C GLN A 86 21.14 13.44 -11.04
N LYS A 87 20.51 13.89 -9.95
CA LYS A 87 20.94 13.52 -8.58
C LYS A 87 20.92 12.00 -8.39
N ALA A 88 19.90 11.33 -8.93
CA ALA A 88 19.78 9.88 -8.83
C ALA A 88 20.89 9.16 -9.60
N TYR A 89 21.26 9.63 -10.82
CA TYR A 89 22.40 9.10 -11.54
C TYR A 89 23.73 9.34 -10.80
N LYS A 90 23.98 10.58 -10.32
CA LYS A 90 25.19 10.88 -9.52
C LYS A 90 25.30 9.94 -8.32
N LYS A 91 24.19 9.68 -7.63
CA LYS A 91 24.16 8.74 -6.51
C LYS A 91 24.42 7.31 -6.98
N ALA A 92 23.82 6.86 -8.07
CA ALA A 92 24.02 5.52 -8.63
C ALA A 92 25.48 5.25 -8.98
N TYR A 93 26.16 6.21 -9.63
CA TYR A 93 27.60 6.11 -9.92
C TYR A 93 28.46 6.05 -8.65
N LYS A 94 28.10 6.84 -7.61
CA LYS A 94 28.79 6.77 -6.31
C LYS A 94 28.58 5.40 -5.66
N ASP A 95 27.35 4.93 -5.61
CA ASP A 95 27.00 3.65 -4.99
C ASP A 95 27.68 2.47 -5.75
N ARG A 96 27.79 2.54 -7.08
CA ARG A 96 28.49 1.52 -7.91
C ARG A 96 29.99 1.47 -7.62
N LYS A 97 30.62 2.61 -7.33
CA LYS A 97 32.05 2.66 -6.94
C LYS A 97 32.30 2.04 -5.56
N THR A 98 31.33 2.15 -4.65
CA THR A 98 31.48 1.71 -3.25
C THR A 98 30.99 0.28 -2.98
N HIS A 99 30.15 -0.27 -3.87
CA HIS A 99 29.56 -1.60 -3.70
C HIS A 99 29.86 -2.47 -4.91
N LYS A 100 30.22 -3.73 -4.66
CA LYS A 100 30.42 -4.71 -5.76
C LYS A 100 29.13 -4.83 -6.59
N PRO A 101 29.20 -4.87 -7.91
CA PRO A 101 28.05 -5.11 -8.78
C PRO A 101 27.35 -6.42 -8.39
N ASP A 102 26.02 -6.40 -8.36
CA ASP A 102 25.22 -7.60 -8.13
C ASP A 102 25.16 -8.38 -9.47
N PRO A 103 25.73 -9.59 -9.56
CA PRO A 103 25.75 -10.35 -10.83
C PRO A 103 24.34 -10.62 -11.40
N LYS A 104 23.32 -10.72 -10.50
CA LYS A 104 21.93 -10.95 -10.90
C LYS A 104 21.19 -9.67 -11.29
N ASN A 105 21.74 -8.50 -10.99
CA ASN A 105 21.09 -7.21 -11.27
C ASN A 105 22.15 -6.10 -11.38
N PRO A 106 22.90 -6.02 -12.50
CA PRO A 106 23.98 -5.04 -12.68
C PRO A 106 23.49 -3.59 -12.59
N ASP A 107 22.22 -3.34 -12.93
CA ASP A 107 21.60 -2.01 -12.92
C ASP A 107 20.85 -1.68 -11.63
N LYS A 108 21.08 -2.41 -10.54
CA LYS A 108 20.40 -2.26 -9.26
C LYS A 108 20.42 -0.84 -8.70
N TYR A 109 21.48 -0.10 -8.92
CA TYR A 109 21.68 1.24 -8.40
C TYR A 109 21.20 2.34 -9.34
N PHE A 110 21.01 2.05 -10.63
CA PHE A 110 20.61 3.04 -11.63
C PHE A 110 19.13 3.43 -11.52
N PRO A 111 18.79 4.68 -11.87
CA PRO A 111 17.41 5.13 -11.89
C PRO A 111 16.55 4.27 -12.80
N LYS A 112 15.33 3.94 -12.32
CA LYS A 112 14.34 3.18 -13.10
C LYS A 112 13.24 4.11 -13.59
N PHE A 113 12.55 3.71 -14.68
CA PHE A 113 11.34 4.38 -15.12
C PHE A 113 10.31 4.41 -14.00
N LYS A 114 9.75 5.59 -13.75
CA LYS A 114 8.67 5.75 -12.78
C LYS A 114 7.38 5.24 -13.40
N LYS A 115 6.84 4.18 -12.85
CA LYS A 115 5.49 3.71 -13.20
C LYS A 115 4.46 4.63 -12.54
N LYS A 116 3.30 4.84 -13.21
CA LYS A 116 2.14 5.41 -12.52
C LYS A 116 1.89 4.52 -11.32
N GLY A 117 2.23 5.02 -10.13
CA GLY A 117 1.85 4.32 -8.94
C GLY A 117 0.35 4.14 -9.04
N LYS A 118 -0.11 2.91 -9.21
CA LYS A 118 -1.44 2.60 -8.72
C LYS A 118 -1.32 3.03 -7.26
N SER A 119 -1.95 4.13 -6.88
CA SER A 119 -2.21 4.39 -5.47
C SER A 119 -3.03 3.18 -5.06
N LYS A 120 -2.34 2.17 -4.54
CA LYS A 120 -3.00 1.06 -3.88
C LYS A 120 -3.51 1.66 -2.58
N GLU A 121 -4.56 2.45 -2.69
CA GLU A 121 -5.37 2.75 -1.54
C GLU A 121 -5.79 1.40 -1.02
N SER A 122 -5.18 1.02 0.05
CA SER A 122 -5.49 -0.25 0.70
C SER A 122 -6.52 0.09 1.74
N PHE A 123 -7.75 -0.26 1.46
CA PHE A 123 -8.83 -0.12 2.43
C PHE A 123 -8.80 -1.26 3.44
N PHE A 124 -9.28 -0.96 4.63
CA PHE A 124 -9.54 -1.92 5.69
C PHE A 124 -10.94 -2.53 5.54
N ALA A 125 -11.91 -1.70 5.24
CA ALA A 125 -13.28 -2.08 4.94
C ALA A 125 -13.89 -1.11 3.91
N ILE A 126 -14.77 -1.61 3.07
CA ILE A 126 -15.60 -0.87 2.12
C ILE A 126 -17.03 -1.32 2.36
N LEU A 127 -17.95 -0.38 2.48
CA LEU A 127 -19.35 -0.61 2.72
C LEU A 127 -20.16 -0.41 1.43
N SER A 128 -21.32 -1.01 1.37
CA SER A 128 -22.27 -0.89 0.25
C SER A 128 -22.85 0.53 0.08
N ASP A 129 -22.83 1.35 1.14
CA ASP A 129 -23.23 2.77 1.11
C ASP A 129 -22.12 3.71 0.58
N GLY A 130 -21.02 3.17 0.05
CA GLY A 130 -19.89 3.93 -0.48
C GLY A 130 -18.90 4.44 0.56
N GLN A 131 -19.04 4.09 1.84
CA GLN A 131 -18.08 4.47 2.86
C GLN A 131 -16.80 3.61 2.76
N HIS A 132 -15.65 4.26 2.75
CA HIS A 132 -14.33 3.62 2.69
C HIS A 132 -13.52 3.88 3.94
N PHE A 133 -13.01 2.83 4.57
CA PHE A 133 -12.13 2.90 5.73
C PHE A 133 -10.70 2.53 5.34
N GLY A 134 -9.79 3.49 5.44
CA GLY A 134 -8.39 3.31 5.08
C GLY A 134 -7.67 2.27 5.95
N ASN A 135 -6.63 1.64 5.42
CA ASN A 135 -5.85 0.67 6.19
C ASN A 135 -4.93 1.36 7.20
N ILE A 136 -5.25 1.27 8.50
CA ILE A 136 -4.49 1.86 9.61
C ILE A 136 -3.00 1.44 9.60
N ASN A 137 -2.68 0.24 9.11
CA ASN A 137 -1.32 -0.27 9.02
C ASN A 137 -0.45 0.48 7.98
N LYS A 138 -1.07 1.25 7.10
CA LYS A 138 -0.39 2.08 6.10
C LYS A 138 -0.11 3.50 6.58
N THR A 139 -0.60 3.88 7.76
CA THR A 139 -0.36 5.20 8.34
C THR A 139 1.13 5.41 8.68
N PRO A 140 1.62 6.66 8.65
CA PRO A 140 3.01 6.98 8.99
C PRO A 140 3.38 6.54 10.40
N GLU A 141 2.46 6.65 11.37
CA GLU A 141 2.67 6.27 12.75
C GLU A 141 2.94 4.77 12.89
N VAL A 142 2.06 3.92 12.37
CA VAL A 142 2.21 2.47 12.46
C VAL A 142 3.44 2.00 11.69
N LYS A 143 3.73 2.58 10.51
CA LYS A 143 4.96 2.30 9.76
C LYS A 143 6.22 2.62 10.57
N ARG A 144 6.26 3.78 11.28
CA ARG A 144 7.38 4.17 12.15
C ARG A 144 7.56 3.19 13.30
N LEU A 145 6.47 2.81 13.98
CA LEU A 145 6.51 1.82 15.06
C LEU A 145 7.02 0.45 14.57
N ARG A 146 6.58 -0.03 13.41
CA ARG A 146 7.06 -1.28 12.80
C ARG A 146 8.54 -1.22 12.43
N LYS A 147 9.03 -0.09 11.91
CA LYS A 147 10.45 0.11 11.64
C LYS A 147 11.28 0.02 12.92
N ARG A 148 10.83 0.67 14.01
CA ARG A 148 11.45 0.60 15.33
C ARG A 148 11.44 -0.83 15.88
N LEU A 149 10.32 -1.54 15.75
CA LEU A 149 10.18 -2.93 16.16
C LEU A 149 11.19 -3.83 15.45
N LYS A 150 11.32 -3.72 14.11
CA LYS A 150 12.29 -4.48 13.33
C LYS A 150 13.74 -4.21 13.78
N HIS A 151 14.05 -2.96 14.09
CA HIS A 151 15.38 -2.59 14.61
C HIS A 151 15.66 -3.24 15.98
N LEU A 152 14.69 -3.21 16.90
CA LEU A 152 14.81 -3.88 18.20
C LEU A 152 14.95 -5.40 18.06
N GLN A 153 14.18 -6.04 17.18
CA GLN A 153 14.30 -7.48 16.91
C GLN A 153 15.71 -7.84 16.45
N ARG A 154 16.29 -7.06 15.53
CA ARG A 154 17.67 -7.28 15.06
C ARG A 154 18.71 -7.11 16.21
N LYS A 155 18.52 -6.11 17.07
CA LYS A 155 19.39 -5.92 18.24
C LYS A 155 19.29 -7.09 19.22
N ILE A 156 18.08 -7.58 19.48
CA ILE A 156 17.83 -8.71 20.37
C ILE A 156 18.51 -9.98 19.80
N SER A 157 18.30 -10.29 18.51
CA SER A 157 18.92 -11.45 17.86
C SER A 157 20.45 -11.43 17.97
N LYS A 158 21.09 -10.28 17.62
CA LYS A 158 22.54 -10.14 17.75
C LYS A 158 23.05 -10.36 19.18
N LYS A 159 22.27 -9.89 20.18
CA LYS A 159 22.65 -10.11 21.59
C LYS A 159 22.45 -11.56 22.05
N TYR A 160 21.46 -12.26 21.53
CA TYR A 160 21.32 -13.68 21.79
C TYR A 160 22.46 -14.48 21.15
N GLU A 161 22.81 -14.17 19.88
CA GLU A 161 23.96 -14.79 19.19
C GLU A 161 25.29 -14.56 19.91
N ALA A 162 25.49 -13.36 20.51
CA ALA A 162 26.70 -13.05 21.30
C ALA A 162 26.73 -13.73 22.69
N ASN A 163 25.63 -14.33 23.15
CA ASN A 163 25.52 -14.97 24.48
C ASN A 163 25.07 -16.43 24.30
N VAL A 164 25.67 -17.15 23.34
CA VAL A 164 25.45 -18.56 23.09
C VAL A 164 26.54 -19.36 23.75
N THR A 165 26.17 -20.44 24.44
CA THR A 165 27.05 -21.53 24.81
C THR A 165 26.60 -22.82 24.13
N TYR A 166 27.40 -23.87 24.21
CA TYR A 166 27.04 -25.17 23.67
C TYR A 166 26.94 -26.17 24.82
N ASP A 167 25.91 -27.00 24.82
CA ASP A 167 25.75 -28.09 25.76
C ASP A 167 26.69 -29.27 25.42
N ASN A 168 26.76 -30.27 26.29
CA ASN A 168 27.59 -31.47 26.09
C ASN A 168 27.18 -32.29 24.83
N LYS A 169 26.05 -31.98 24.21
CA LYS A 169 25.55 -32.60 22.97
C LYS A 169 25.76 -31.73 21.75
N GLY A 170 26.43 -30.56 21.88
CA GLY A 170 26.68 -29.63 20.82
C GLY A 170 25.48 -28.73 20.43
N ASN A 171 24.39 -28.72 21.19
CA ASN A 171 23.25 -27.86 20.93
C ASN A 171 23.49 -26.45 21.47
N LYS A 172 22.97 -25.44 20.75
CA LYS A 172 23.09 -24.03 21.18
C LYS A 172 22.18 -23.73 22.37
N VAL A 173 22.76 -23.24 23.46
CA VAL A 173 22.07 -22.75 24.64
C VAL A 173 22.16 -21.23 24.66
N PHE A 174 21.01 -20.54 24.65
CA PHE A 174 20.92 -19.08 24.60
C PHE A 174 20.76 -18.50 26.01
N HIS A 175 21.70 -17.67 26.45
CA HIS A 175 21.65 -17.03 27.77
C HIS A 175 21.00 -15.65 27.71
N LYS A 176 20.08 -15.42 28.62
CA LYS A 176 19.26 -14.21 28.67
C LYS A 176 19.84 -13.21 29.66
N THR A 177 20.61 -12.26 29.16
CA THR A 177 21.19 -11.16 29.97
C THR A 177 20.14 -10.11 30.34
N ASN A 178 20.44 -9.28 31.36
CA ASN A 178 19.58 -8.16 31.77
C ASN A 178 19.33 -7.15 30.63
N ASN A 179 20.32 -6.93 29.76
CA ASN A 179 20.17 -6.09 28.59
C ASN A 179 19.18 -6.68 27.58
N ILE A 180 19.19 -8.00 27.37
CA ILE A 180 18.20 -8.68 26.54
C ILE A 180 16.80 -8.52 27.13
N LYS A 181 16.63 -8.73 28.44
CA LYS A 181 15.35 -8.53 29.14
C LYS A 181 14.80 -7.11 28.97
N LYS A 182 15.67 -6.07 29.10
CA LYS A 182 15.29 -4.66 28.86
C LYS A 182 14.81 -4.43 27.42
N LEU A 183 15.53 -4.93 26.42
CA LEU A 183 15.13 -4.80 25.00
C LEU A 183 13.84 -5.56 24.68
N GLU A 184 13.65 -6.74 25.23
CA GLU A 184 12.40 -7.50 25.08
C GLU A 184 11.21 -6.77 25.70
N LYS A 185 11.38 -6.14 26.88
CA LYS A 185 10.34 -5.28 27.48
C LYS A 185 9.96 -4.14 26.54
N GLN A 186 10.96 -3.45 25.95
CA GLN A 186 10.70 -2.40 24.96
C GLN A 186 9.97 -2.95 23.72
N ARG A 187 10.37 -4.14 23.22
CA ARG A 187 9.69 -4.82 22.11
C ARG A 187 8.22 -5.08 22.42
N LYS A 188 7.92 -5.64 23.62
CA LYS A 188 6.54 -5.90 24.07
C LYS A 188 5.71 -4.61 24.12
N LEU A 189 6.29 -3.49 24.61
CA LEU A 189 5.59 -2.21 24.66
C LEU A 189 5.23 -1.67 23.27
N ILE A 190 6.12 -1.83 22.29
CA ILE A 190 5.82 -1.41 20.91
C ILE A 190 4.74 -2.29 20.29
N TYR A 191 4.79 -3.62 20.49
CA TYR A 191 3.73 -4.52 20.03
C TYR A 191 2.38 -4.13 20.63
N ARG A 192 2.31 -3.88 21.94
CA ARG A 192 1.10 -3.44 22.63
C ARG A 192 0.57 -2.14 22.03
N ARG A 193 1.44 -1.16 21.78
CA ARG A 193 1.04 0.12 21.16
C ARG A 193 0.44 -0.09 19.77
N ILE A 194 1.07 -0.88 18.90
CA ILE A 194 0.53 -1.20 17.58
C ILE A 194 -0.82 -1.89 17.69
N SER A 195 -0.94 -2.90 18.56
CA SER A 195 -2.18 -3.62 18.79
C SER A 195 -3.31 -2.72 19.31
N ASN A 196 -2.99 -1.78 20.21
CA ASN A 196 -3.97 -0.82 20.72
C ASN A 196 -4.46 0.12 19.60
N ILE A 197 -3.55 0.69 18.79
CA ILE A 197 -3.92 1.53 17.64
C ILE A 197 -4.86 0.79 16.69
N GLN A 198 -4.52 -0.45 16.34
CA GLN A 198 -5.36 -1.29 15.47
C GLN A 198 -6.72 -1.58 16.10
N THR A 199 -6.74 -1.91 17.39
CA THR A 199 -7.98 -2.25 18.10
C THR A 199 -8.89 -1.03 18.23
N THR A 200 -8.36 0.13 18.61
CA THR A 200 -9.12 1.39 18.68
C THR A 200 -9.75 1.71 17.32
N TYR A 201 -8.95 1.63 16.25
CA TYR A 201 -9.45 1.86 14.90
C TYR A 201 -10.58 0.89 14.50
N MET A 202 -10.46 -0.40 14.82
CA MET A 202 -11.53 -1.38 14.57
C MET A 202 -12.82 -1.01 15.32
N TYR A 203 -12.72 -0.51 16.55
CA TYR A 203 -13.88 -0.03 17.30
C TYR A 203 -14.49 1.25 16.72
N GLU A 204 -13.67 2.15 16.18
CA GLU A 204 -14.12 3.35 15.47
C GLU A 204 -14.89 3.00 14.20
N VAL A 205 -14.34 2.08 13.37
CA VAL A 205 -15.03 1.56 12.19
C VAL A 205 -16.35 0.88 12.58
N ALA A 206 -16.33 0.01 13.58
CA ALA A 206 -17.53 -0.66 14.07
C ALA A 206 -18.57 0.35 14.59
N LYS A 207 -18.13 1.39 15.29
CA LYS A 207 -19.02 2.47 15.75
C LYS A 207 -19.66 3.22 14.57
N SER A 208 -18.90 3.51 13.53
CA SER A 208 -19.41 4.16 12.32
C SER A 208 -20.49 3.30 11.66
N VAL A 209 -20.24 2.01 11.48
CA VAL A 209 -21.21 1.06 10.93
C VAL A 209 -22.47 0.96 11.79
N MET A 210 -22.34 0.87 13.12
CA MET A 210 -23.53 0.81 14.01
C MET A 210 -24.33 2.10 14.02
N LYS A 211 -23.71 3.24 13.73
CA LYS A 211 -24.39 4.56 13.71
C LYS A 211 -25.45 4.65 12.61
N THR A 212 -25.29 3.93 11.51
CA THR A 212 -26.29 3.87 10.43
C THR A 212 -27.53 3.04 10.80
N LYS A 213 -27.51 2.35 11.94
CA LYS A 213 -28.60 1.50 12.47
C LYS A 213 -29.16 0.50 11.44
N PRO A 214 -28.34 -0.28 10.74
CA PRO A 214 -28.84 -1.25 9.78
C PRO A 214 -29.58 -2.38 10.49
N GLN A 215 -30.57 -2.97 9.85
CA GLN A 215 -31.24 -4.17 10.40
C GLN A 215 -30.33 -5.39 10.40
N THR A 216 -29.48 -5.48 9.37
CA THR A 216 -28.55 -6.60 9.17
C THR A 216 -27.22 -6.09 8.62
N ILE A 217 -26.13 -6.67 9.11
CA ILE A 217 -24.77 -6.48 8.56
C ILE A 217 -24.32 -7.80 7.99
N ILE A 218 -23.94 -7.81 6.72
CA ILE A 218 -23.40 -9.01 6.04
C ILE A 218 -21.92 -8.79 5.80
N LEU A 219 -21.10 -9.73 6.25
CA LEU A 219 -19.65 -9.73 6.08
C LEU A 219 -19.22 -10.86 5.14
N GLU A 220 -18.12 -10.68 4.45
CA GLU A 220 -17.49 -11.72 3.64
C GLU A 220 -16.92 -12.84 4.53
N ASP A 221 -17.19 -14.14 4.19
CA ASP A 221 -16.57 -15.30 4.86
C ASP A 221 -15.19 -15.60 4.29
N LEU A 222 -14.21 -14.79 4.66
CA LEU A 222 -12.83 -14.98 4.23
C LEU A 222 -12.19 -16.23 4.83
N ASN A 223 -11.55 -17.05 4.01
CA ASN A 223 -10.72 -18.17 4.46
C ASN A 223 -9.36 -17.68 4.96
N ILE A 224 -9.35 -17.04 6.14
CA ILE A 224 -8.14 -16.44 6.73
C ILE A 224 -7.01 -17.47 6.88
N LYS A 225 -7.33 -18.71 7.30
CA LYS A 225 -6.32 -19.77 7.44
C LYS A 225 -5.66 -20.11 6.10
N GLY A 226 -6.44 -20.31 5.05
CA GLY A 226 -5.93 -20.57 3.71
C GLY A 226 -5.13 -19.39 3.13
N MET A 227 -5.60 -18.16 3.36
CA MET A 227 -4.88 -16.95 2.91
C MET A 227 -3.52 -16.78 3.62
N MET A 228 -3.40 -17.22 4.87
CA MET A 228 -2.14 -17.17 5.63
C MET A 228 -1.12 -18.22 5.17
N GLN A 229 -1.52 -19.27 4.45
CA GLN A 229 -0.60 -20.24 3.85
C GLN A 229 0.22 -19.64 2.71
N ASN A 230 -0.25 -18.54 2.09
CA ASN A 230 0.52 -17.85 1.07
C ASN A 230 1.58 -16.93 1.71
N PRO A 231 2.90 -17.22 1.59
CA PRO A 231 3.97 -16.45 2.22
C PRO A 231 3.98 -14.96 1.83
N LYS A 232 3.50 -14.63 0.61
CA LYS A 232 3.44 -13.25 0.11
C LYS A 232 2.32 -12.44 0.77
N LEU A 233 1.25 -13.09 1.21
CA LEU A 233 0.05 -12.45 1.78
C LEU A 233 -0.03 -12.60 3.31
N ALA A 234 0.52 -13.66 3.89
CA ALA A 234 0.40 -14.02 5.30
C ALA A 234 0.62 -12.85 6.25
N LYS A 235 1.71 -12.11 6.05
CA LYS A 235 2.02 -10.94 6.87
C LYS A 235 0.94 -9.86 6.78
N ALA A 236 0.45 -9.54 5.58
CA ALA A 236 -0.56 -8.50 5.38
C ALA A 236 -1.89 -8.90 6.02
N ILE A 237 -2.28 -10.17 5.88
CA ILE A 237 -3.50 -10.73 6.49
C ILE A 237 -3.40 -10.72 8.01
N GLN A 238 -2.28 -11.17 8.58
CA GLN A 238 -2.04 -11.13 10.02
C GLN A 238 -2.10 -9.69 10.56
N GLU A 239 -1.52 -8.73 9.83
CA GLU A 239 -1.50 -7.33 10.22
C GLU A 239 -2.89 -6.69 10.22
N GLN A 240 -3.82 -7.13 9.38
CA GLN A 240 -5.18 -6.61 9.34
C GLN A 240 -6.08 -7.11 10.48
N ASN A 241 -5.74 -8.24 11.13
CA ASN A 241 -6.54 -8.81 12.23
C ASN A 241 -8.04 -8.99 11.88
N LEU A 242 -8.35 -9.47 10.67
CA LEU A 242 -9.70 -9.59 10.15
C LEU A 242 -10.63 -10.41 11.05
N TYR A 243 -10.11 -11.48 11.66
CA TYR A 243 -10.88 -12.28 12.61
C TYR A 243 -11.34 -11.45 13.82
N LYS A 244 -10.43 -10.67 14.42
CA LYS A 244 -10.75 -9.79 15.56
C LYS A 244 -11.79 -8.74 15.18
N PHE A 245 -11.67 -8.14 14.00
CA PHE A 245 -12.65 -7.19 13.50
C PHE A 245 -14.03 -7.82 13.38
N ARG A 246 -14.12 -9.01 12.80
CA ARG A 246 -15.37 -9.78 12.71
C ARG A 246 -16.01 -10.01 14.07
N GLN A 247 -15.22 -10.38 15.10
CA GLN A 247 -15.72 -10.56 16.47
C GLN A 247 -16.23 -9.23 17.08
N ILE A 248 -15.51 -8.12 16.83
CA ILE A 248 -15.95 -6.79 17.30
C ILE A 248 -17.30 -6.40 16.67
N ILE A 249 -17.46 -6.58 15.35
CA ILE A 249 -18.72 -6.31 14.66
C ILE A 249 -19.85 -7.19 15.21
N ALA A 250 -19.60 -8.50 15.38
CA ALA A 250 -20.60 -9.43 15.90
C ALA A 250 -21.03 -9.07 17.33
N TYR A 251 -20.08 -8.75 18.22
CA TYR A 251 -20.35 -8.31 19.57
C TYR A 251 -21.17 -6.99 19.61
N LYS A 252 -20.72 -6.00 18.82
CA LYS A 252 -21.42 -4.72 18.74
C LYS A 252 -22.81 -4.84 18.13
N GLY A 253 -22.97 -5.66 17.09
CA GLY A 253 -24.25 -5.97 16.48
C GLY A 253 -25.22 -6.58 17.51
N LYS A 254 -24.79 -7.62 18.23
CA LYS A 254 -25.60 -8.25 19.30
C LYS A 254 -26.03 -7.23 20.36
N LYS A 255 -25.13 -6.34 20.79
CA LYS A 255 -25.41 -5.29 21.78
C LYS A 255 -26.44 -4.27 21.28
N ASN A 256 -26.50 -4.00 19.98
CA ASN A 256 -27.38 -3.01 19.37
C ASN A 256 -28.62 -3.65 18.70
N GLY A 257 -28.90 -4.93 18.90
CA GLY A 257 -30.02 -5.62 18.29
C GLY A 257 -29.90 -5.83 16.77
N ILE A 258 -28.70 -5.67 16.20
CA ILE A 258 -28.43 -5.76 14.76
C ILE A 258 -27.99 -7.20 14.43
N ARG A 259 -28.61 -7.81 13.44
CA ARG A 259 -28.21 -9.13 12.96
C ARG A 259 -26.87 -9.04 12.22
N VAL A 260 -25.93 -9.94 12.52
CA VAL A 260 -24.65 -10.01 11.82
C VAL A 260 -24.48 -11.38 11.20
N LEU A 261 -24.30 -11.42 9.89
CA LEU A 261 -24.26 -12.62 9.06
C LEU A 261 -22.94 -12.68 8.25
N LEU A 262 -22.60 -13.87 7.79
CA LEU A 262 -21.52 -14.09 6.80
C LEU A 262 -22.15 -14.48 5.48
N ALA A 263 -21.77 -13.80 4.40
CA ALA A 263 -22.12 -14.25 3.06
C ALA A 263 -21.53 -15.63 2.79
N ASP A 264 -22.16 -16.39 1.89
CA ASP A 264 -21.59 -17.67 1.47
C ASP A 264 -20.19 -17.44 0.85
N ARG A 265 -19.24 -18.32 1.21
CA ARG A 265 -17.85 -18.19 0.78
C ARG A 265 -17.67 -18.21 -0.73
N TRP A 266 -18.52 -18.96 -1.41
CA TRP A 266 -18.46 -19.18 -2.85
C TRP A 266 -19.33 -18.20 -3.63
N TYR A 267 -20.00 -17.28 -2.93
CA TYR A 267 -20.78 -16.25 -3.58
C TYR A 267 -19.86 -15.33 -4.40
N PRO A 268 -20.13 -15.19 -5.73
CA PRO A 268 -19.20 -14.51 -6.65
C PRO A 268 -19.27 -12.99 -6.56
N SER A 269 -19.26 -12.43 -5.35
CA SER A 269 -19.50 -11.01 -5.08
C SER A 269 -18.64 -10.06 -5.93
N SER A 270 -17.36 -10.36 -6.09
CA SER A 270 -16.44 -9.51 -6.88
C SER A 270 -16.58 -9.72 -8.40
N LYS A 271 -17.16 -10.83 -8.85
CA LYS A 271 -17.32 -11.17 -10.26
C LYS A 271 -18.71 -10.86 -10.81
N MET A 272 -19.69 -10.68 -9.95
CA MET A 272 -21.06 -10.39 -10.33
C MET A 272 -21.27 -8.88 -10.52
N CYS A 273 -22.05 -8.52 -11.54
CA CYS A 273 -22.48 -7.14 -11.76
C CYS A 273 -23.56 -6.75 -10.76
N SER A 274 -23.36 -5.70 -9.98
CA SER A 274 -24.38 -5.21 -9.03
C SER A 274 -25.59 -4.56 -9.71
N CYS A 275 -25.48 -4.25 -11.02
CA CYS A 275 -26.58 -3.67 -11.80
C CYS A 275 -27.47 -4.75 -12.43
N CYS A 276 -26.89 -5.70 -13.20
CA CYS A 276 -27.66 -6.67 -13.99
C CYS A 276 -27.50 -8.12 -13.55
N GLY A 277 -26.66 -8.41 -12.52
CA GLY A 277 -26.44 -9.76 -12.01
C GLY A 277 -25.54 -10.67 -12.88
N ASN A 278 -25.07 -10.19 -14.04
CA ASN A 278 -24.17 -10.99 -14.89
C ASN A 278 -22.86 -11.32 -14.18
N VAL A 279 -22.36 -12.55 -14.33
CA VAL A 279 -21.11 -13.01 -13.68
C VAL A 279 -19.98 -13.04 -14.72
N LYS A 280 -19.00 -12.18 -14.51
CA LYS A 280 -17.78 -12.09 -15.32
C LYS A 280 -16.76 -13.13 -14.87
N THR A 281 -16.42 -14.10 -15.71
CA THR A 281 -15.54 -15.23 -15.37
C THR A 281 -14.05 -14.87 -15.45
N ASP A 282 -13.67 -13.99 -16.35
CA ASP A 282 -12.29 -13.60 -16.70
C ASP A 282 -11.69 -12.47 -15.83
N LEU A 283 -12.43 -11.99 -14.82
CA LEU A 283 -11.96 -10.92 -13.93
C LEU A 283 -10.70 -11.35 -13.15
N LYS A 284 -9.60 -10.62 -13.38
CA LYS A 284 -8.30 -10.88 -12.73
C LYS A 284 -8.21 -10.23 -11.36
N LEU A 285 -7.45 -10.82 -10.46
CA LEU A 285 -7.18 -10.23 -9.13
C LEU A 285 -6.47 -8.87 -9.18
N SER A 286 -5.79 -8.58 -10.29
CA SER A 286 -5.13 -7.29 -10.53
C SER A 286 -6.11 -6.16 -10.88
N ASP A 287 -7.30 -6.51 -11.37
CA ASP A 287 -8.26 -5.54 -11.85
C ASP A 287 -8.93 -4.84 -10.66
N ARG A 288 -8.95 -3.52 -10.68
CA ARG A 288 -9.52 -2.69 -9.64
C ARG A 288 -10.85 -2.08 -10.02
N THR A 289 -11.09 -1.97 -11.31
CA THR A 289 -12.34 -1.50 -11.87
C THR A 289 -13.09 -2.70 -12.39
N TYR A 290 -14.33 -2.86 -11.99
CA TYR A 290 -15.27 -3.79 -12.57
C TYR A 290 -15.93 -3.11 -13.77
N HIS A 291 -15.98 -3.81 -14.89
CA HIS A 291 -16.72 -3.40 -16.09
C HIS A 291 -17.58 -4.57 -16.54
N CYS A 292 -18.88 -4.32 -16.70
CA CYS A 292 -19.82 -5.33 -17.17
C CYS A 292 -19.91 -5.29 -18.70
N ASP A 293 -19.63 -6.40 -19.33
CA ASP A 293 -19.66 -6.52 -20.80
C ASP A 293 -21.10 -6.58 -21.34
N ILE A 294 -22.11 -6.84 -20.47
CA ILE A 294 -23.52 -6.96 -20.87
C ILE A 294 -24.26 -5.62 -20.78
N CYS A 295 -24.15 -4.91 -19.64
CA CYS A 295 -24.91 -3.66 -19.42
C CYS A 295 -24.03 -2.40 -19.42
N GLY A 296 -22.71 -2.51 -19.68
CA GLY A 296 -21.78 -1.38 -19.70
C GLY A 296 -21.47 -0.78 -18.34
N PHE A 297 -22.04 -1.30 -17.24
CA PHE A 297 -21.83 -0.77 -15.90
C PHE A 297 -20.36 -0.82 -15.50
N THR A 298 -19.86 0.29 -14.92
CA THR A 298 -18.46 0.41 -14.48
C THR A 298 -18.38 1.00 -13.08
N MET A 299 -17.67 0.32 -12.18
CA MET A 299 -17.51 0.72 -10.78
C MET A 299 -16.18 0.20 -10.22
N ASP A 300 -15.72 0.72 -9.04
CA ASP A 300 -14.65 0.07 -8.29
C ASP A 300 -15.07 -1.37 -7.95
N ARG A 301 -14.16 -2.33 -8.12
CA ARG A 301 -14.46 -3.74 -7.92
C ARG A 301 -14.86 -4.09 -6.49
N ASP A 302 -14.24 -3.45 -5.52
CA ASP A 302 -14.47 -3.75 -4.12
C ASP A 302 -15.79 -3.10 -3.63
N GLU A 303 -16.19 -1.94 -4.22
CA GLU A 303 -17.53 -1.36 -4.03
C GLU A 303 -18.63 -2.21 -4.67
N ASN A 304 -18.43 -2.65 -5.92
CA ASN A 304 -19.34 -3.58 -6.59
C ASN A 304 -19.55 -4.85 -5.76
N ALA A 305 -18.46 -5.39 -5.18
CA ALA A 305 -18.54 -6.56 -4.31
C ALA A 305 -19.31 -6.28 -3.02
N ALA A 306 -19.18 -5.10 -2.43
CA ALA A 306 -19.91 -4.72 -1.21
C ALA A 306 -21.43 -4.66 -1.46
N ILE A 307 -21.86 -4.07 -2.59
CA ILE A 307 -23.28 -4.04 -3.00
C ILE A 307 -23.81 -5.47 -3.25
N ASN A 308 -23.03 -6.31 -3.91
CA ASN A 308 -23.41 -7.71 -4.15
C ASN A 308 -23.54 -8.51 -2.85
N ILE A 309 -22.67 -8.26 -1.87
CA ILE A 309 -22.75 -8.92 -0.53
C ILE A 309 -24.00 -8.47 0.22
N GLU A 310 -24.39 -7.20 0.13
CA GLU A 310 -25.63 -6.69 0.71
C GLU A 310 -26.87 -7.43 0.14
N ASN A 311 -26.88 -7.69 -1.16
CA ASN A 311 -27.97 -8.39 -1.86
C ASN A 311 -27.83 -9.94 -1.84
N CYS A 312 -26.85 -10.47 -1.09
CA CYS A 312 -26.66 -11.90 -1.01
C CYS A 312 -27.83 -12.57 -0.24
N ASN A 313 -28.41 -13.62 -0.85
CA ASN A 313 -29.48 -14.43 -0.24
C ASN A 313 -29.01 -15.70 0.47
N LYS A 314 -27.70 -16.03 0.36
CA LYS A 314 -27.08 -17.20 1.00
C LYS A 314 -26.09 -16.74 2.08
N PHE A 315 -26.42 -17.01 3.36
CA PHE A 315 -25.60 -16.56 4.47
C PHE A 315 -25.59 -17.54 5.64
N LYS A 316 -24.58 -17.41 6.50
CA LYS A 316 -24.39 -18.17 7.73
C LYS A 316 -24.40 -17.24 8.93
N LYS A 317 -24.92 -17.72 10.07
CA LYS A 317 -24.84 -16.99 11.35
C LYS A 317 -23.40 -16.97 11.86
N ILE A 318 -22.94 -15.84 12.40
CA ILE A 318 -21.64 -15.78 13.08
C ILE A 318 -21.80 -16.38 14.48
N LYS A 319 -20.94 -17.35 14.81
CA LYS A 319 -20.77 -17.78 16.21
C LYS A 319 -19.97 -16.69 16.93
N VAL A 320 -20.60 -16.01 17.89
CA VAL A 320 -19.92 -15.07 18.80
C VAL A 320 -19.25 -15.93 19.86
N ALA A 321 -17.91 -15.83 19.96
CA ALA A 321 -17.14 -16.50 21.00
C ALA A 321 -17.34 -15.82 22.34
#